data_2c58a3c5970b40b94ed5a452a77f7aad
#
_entry.id   2c58a3c5970b40b94ed5a452a77f7aad
#
_cell.length_a   1.000
_cell.length_b   1.000
_cell.length_c   1.000
_cell.angle_alpha   90.00
_cell.angle_beta   90.00
_cell.angle_gamma   90.00
#
_symmetry.space_group_name_H-M   'P 1'
#
loop_
_entity.id
_entity.type
_entity.pdbx_description
1 polymer ?
#
loop_
_entity_poly.entity_id
_entity_poly.type
_entity_poly.pdbx_seq_one_letter_code
_entity_poly.pdbx_strand_id
1 'polypeptide(L)'
;TLRNESIGFGCPDNGNFDTPHTSPYLHGAAIMLKREAIDKAGLMPEAYFLYYEELDWCVSLRRAGYELWYEPRFTVFHKESQSTGQSSPLRTYYMTRNRMLFAQRNLRGTERILSLLYQWTFVVPKNTLLHAIRKEWKLAHAILRGAYAFITHTSHTP
;
A
#
# COMPACT_ATOMS: atom_id res chain seq x y z
N THR A 1 8.39 -5.72 -7.38
CA THR A 1 7.34 -6.25 -6.47
C THR A 1 6.67 -5.07 -5.80
N LEU A 2 5.37 -4.94 -5.84
CA LEU A 2 4.61 -3.88 -5.16
C LEU A 2 4.43 -4.22 -3.67
N ARG A 3 5.52 -4.52 -2.99
CA ARG A 3 5.56 -4.81 -1.55
C ARG A 3 6.38 -3.75 -0.84
N ASN A 4 5.86 -3.27 0.27
CA ASN A 4 6.62 -2.52 1.25
C ASN A 4 7.38 -3.47 2.15
N GLU A 5 8.61 -3.14 2.42
CA GLU A 5 9.41 -3.78 3.47
C GLU A 5 9.69 -2.70 4.53
N SER A 6 9.28 -2.98 5.75
CA SER A 6 9.57 -2.11 6.88
C SER A 6 10.96 -2.45 7.41
N ILE A 7 11.88 -1.51 7.35
CA ILE A 7 13.22 -1.65 7.91
C ILE A 7 13.09 -1.78 9.43
N GLY A 8 13.76 -2.77 10.02
CA GLY A 8 13.75 -2.99 11.47
C GLY A 8 12.48 -3.64 12.03
N PHE A 9 11.50 -4.04 11.20
CA PHE A 9 10.29 -4.69 11.70
C PHE A 9 10.61 -5.96 12.50
N GLY A 10 10.15 -6.00 13.77
CA GLY A 10 10.40 -7.11 14.68
C GLY A 10 11.81 -7.17 15.27
N CYS A 11 12.66 -6.19 14.99
CA CYS A 11 13.98 -6.08 15.57
C CYS A 11 13.97 -5.15 16.79
N PRO A 12 14.74 -5.45 17.86
CA PRO A 12 14.95 -4.50 18.94
C PRO A 12 15.72 -3.28 18.41
N ASP A 13 15.33 -2.11 18.87
CA ASP A 13 16.05 -0.87 18.59
C ASP A 13 17.25 -0.75 19.54
N ASN A 14 18.42 -1.00 19.02
CA ASN A 14 19.70 -0.92 19.74
C ASN A 14 20.56 0.24 19.21
N GLY A 15 19.94 1.31 18.70
CA GLY A 15 20.63 2.43 18.06
C GLY A 15 20.98 2.20 16.58
N ASN A 16 20.54 1.09 15.99
CA ASN A 16 20.81 0.79 14.57
C ASN A 16 20.00 1.66 13.61
N PHE A 17 18.98 2.36 14.12
CA PHE A 17 18.07 3.18 13.33
C PHE A 17 18.16 4.67 13.65
N ASP A 18 19.21 5.11 14.35
CA ASP A 18 19.38 6.50 14.83
C ASP A 18 19.93 7.46 13.77
N THR A 19 20.14 7.00 12.55
CA THR A 19 20.68 7.84 11.48
C THR A 19 19.58 8.26 10.50
N PRO A 20 19.35 9.58 10.30
CA PRO A 20 18.43 10.07 9.28
C PRO A 20 18.87 9.63 7.89
N HIS A 21 17.93 9.19 7.07
CA HIS A 21 18.22 8.78 5.69
C HIS A 21 17.01 8.97 4.78
N THR A 22 17.26 9.04 3.48
CA THR A 22 16.19 9.07 2.49
C THR A 22 15.47 7.71 2.43
N SER A 23 14.16 7.75 2.29
CA SER A 23 13.32 6.55 2.16
C SER A 23 12.44 6.66 0.92
N PRO A 24 12.20 5.58 0.20
CA PRO A 24 11.26 5.59 -0.92
C PRO A 24 9.79 5.71 -0.47
N TYR A 25 9.52 5.47 0.80
CA TYR A 25 8.20 5.41 1.40
C TYR A 25 8.24 5.84 2.86
N LEU A 26 7.20 6.53 3.32
CA LEU A 26 6.96 6.87 4.72
C LEU A 26 5.68 6.19 5.21
N HIS A 27 5.73 5.70 6.44
CA HIS A 27 4.59 5.03 7.06
C HIS A 27 3.51 6.05 7.47
N GLY A 28 2.26 5.77 7.14
CA GLY A 28 1.12 6.68 7.38
C GLY A 28 0.82 7.00 8.84
N ALA A 29 1.41 6.27 9.80
CA ALA A 29 1.21 6.52 11.23
C ALA A 29 1.76 7.87 11.70
N ALA A 30 2.85 8.37 11.07
CA ALA A 30 3.41 9.68 11.37
C ALA A 30 4.16 10.23 10.16
N ILE A 31 3.59 11.22 9.51
CA ILE A 31 4.19 11.93 8.39
C ILE A 31 4.12 13.43 8.66
N MET A 32 5.27 14.11 8.59
CA MET A 32 5.34 15.55 8.60
C MET A 32 5.61 16.05 7.18
N LEU A 33 4.82 17.01 6.71
CA LEU A 33 4.92 17.54 5.35
C LEU A 33 5.05 19.05 5.36
N LYS A 34 5.85 19.56 4.42
CA LYS A 34 5.81 20.97 4.07
C LYS A 34 4.50 21.30 3.36
N ARG A 35 3.87 22.41 3.69
CA ARG A 35 2.64 22.88 3.04
C ARG A 35 2.81 22.95 1.51
N GLU A 36 3.92 23.52 1.06
CA GLU A 36 4.27 23.62 -0.36
C GLU A 36 4.32 22.26 -1.08
N ALA A 37 4.73 21.19 -0.37
CA ALA A 37 4.74 19.85 -0.93
C ALA A 37 3.32 19.34 -1.18
N ILE A 38 2.39 19.62 -0.28
CA ILE A 38 0.97 19.29 -0.44
C ILE A 38 0.38 20.09 -1.60
N ASP A 39 0.64 21.41 -1.65
CA ASP A 39 0.11 22.28 -2.71
C ASP A 39 0.59 21.83 -4.10
N LYS A 40 1.79 21.26 -4.20
CA LYS A 40 2.39 20.81 -5.47
C LYS A 40 2.05 19.35 -5.84
N ALA A 41 2.05 18.45 -4.87
CA ALA A 41 1.78 17.01 -5.08
C ALA A 41 0.30 16.65 -5.01
N GLY A 42 -0.53 17.52 -4.44
CA GLY A 42 -1.93 17.27 -4.13
C GLY A 42 -2.13 16.56 -2.79
N LEU A 43 -3.39 16.37 -2.45
CA LEU A 43 -3.80 15.67 -1.24
C LEU A 43 -3.61 14.15 -1.37
N MET A 44 -3.64 13.46 -0.24
CA MET A 44 -3.66 12.00 -0.19
C MET A 44 -4.85 11.46 -0.98
N PRO A 45 -4.67 10.47 -1.88
CA PRO A 45 -5.74 10.01 -2.75
C PRO A 45 -6.81 9.21 -2.00
N GLU A 46 -8.04 9.71 -2.01
CA GLU A 46 -9.19 9.08 -1.34
C GLU A 46 -9.66 7.77 -1.99
N ALA A 47 -9.28 7.56 -3.26
CA ALA A 47 -9.67 6.37 -4.03
C ALA A 47 -9.28 5.04 -3.37
N TYR A 48 -8.30 5.05 -2.48
CA TYR A 48 -7.87 3.86 -1.75
C TYR A 48 -8.78 3.52 -0.57
N PHE A 49 -9.26 4.53 0.15
CA PHE A 49 -10.01 4.43 1.42
C PHE A 49 -9.18 3.85 2.57
N LEU A 50 -8.44 2.75 2.34
CA LEU A 50 -7.66 2.04 3.38
C LEU A 50 -6.55 1.23 2.71
N TYR A 51 -5.31 1.42 3.12
CA TYR A 51 -4.08 0.84 2.59
C TYR A 51 -3.72 1.31 1.18
N TYR A 52 -2.46 1.57 0.92
CA TYR A 52 -1.83 2.09 -0.30
C TYR A 52 -1.99 3.60 -0.53
N GLU A 53 -2.84 4.30 0.21
CA GLU A 53 -3.02 5.75 0.08
C GLU A 53 -1.72 6.51 0.33
N GLU A 54 -1.05 6.22 1.44
CA GLU A 54 0.22 6.83 1.78
C GLU A 54 1.34 6.43 0.81
N LEU A 55 1.30 5.21 0.29
CA LEU A 55 2.27 4.73 -0.70
C LEU A 55 2.15 5.50 -2.02
N ASP A 56 0.93 5.70 -2.51
CA ASP A 56 0.65 6.49 -3.71
C ASP A 56 1.03 7.96 -3.49
N TRP A 57 0.72 8.49 -2.31
CA TRP A 57 1.07 9.86 -1.97
C TRP A 57 2.58 10.08 -1.91
N CYS A 58 3.34 9.14 -1.35
CA CYS A 58 4.79 9.15 -1.39
C CYS A 58 5.34 9.18 -2.82
N VAL A 59 4.72 8.43 -3.75
CA VAL A 59 5.09 8.48 -5.17
C VAL A 59 4.80 9.85 -5.76
N SER A 60 3.65 10.46 -5.44
CA SER A 60 3.25 11.79 -5.92
C SER A 60 4.19 12.88 -5.41
N LEU A 61 4.56 12.84 -4.12
CA LEU A 61 5.53 13.77 -3.52
C LEU A 61 6.90 13.68 -4.20
N ARG A 62 7.39 12.47 -4.47
CA ARG A 62 8.66 12.28 -5.18
C ARG A 62 8.60 12.74 -6.62
N ARG A 63 7.48 12.53 -7.33
CA ARG A 63 7.26 13.07 -8.68
C ARG A 63 7.20 14.60 -8.72
N ALA A 64 6.74 15.20 -7.63
CA ALA A 64 6.75 16.66 -7.46
C ALA A 64 8.14 17.24 -7.10
N GLY A 65 9.17 16.38 -6.98
CA GLY A 65 10.56 16.77 -6.74
C GLY A 65 10.97 16.82 -5.26
N TYR A 66 10.16 16.27 -4.36
CA TYR A 66 10.50 16.20 -2.94
C TYR A 66 11.18 14.87 -2.59
N GLU A 67 12.12 14.94 -1.66
CA GLU A 67 12.70 13.78 -1.02
C GLU A 67 11.88 13.40 0.21
N LEU A 68 11.81 12.11 0.49
CA LEU A 68 11.21 11.58 1.70
C LEU A 68 12.34 11.16 2.64
N TRP A 69 12.26 11.58 3.89
CA TRP A 69 13.29 11.35 4.89
C TRP A 69 12.74 10.60 6.08
N TYR A 70 13.46 9.61 6.54
CA TYR A 70 13.28 9.01 7.87
C TYR A 70 14.03 9.87 8.89
N GLU A 71 13.33 10.29 9.96
CA GLU A 71 13.86 11.12 11.02
C GLU A 71 13.73 10.41 12.38
N PRO A 72 14.80 9.82 12.90
CA PRO A 72 14.75 8.98 14.11
C PRO A 72 14.49 9.74 15.41
N ARG A 73 14.69 11.07 15.42
CA ARG A 73 14.42 11.89 16.62
C ARG A 73 12.94 11.98 17.00
N PHE A 74 12.05 11.55 16.11
CA PHE A 74 10.61 11.51 16.36
C PHE A 74 10.13 10.05 16.39
N THR A 75 9.74 9.58 17.58
CA THR A 75 9.21 8.24 17.78
C THR A 75 7.71 8.29 18.04
N VAL A 76 6.95 7.46 17.33
CA VAL A 76 5.51 7.31 17.52
C VAL A 76 5.18 5.87 17.87
N PHE A 77 4.49 5.68 18.98
CA PHE A 77 3.97 4.36 19.36
C PHE A 77 2.64 4.10 18.66
N HIS A 78 2.68 3.29 17.63
CA HIS A 78 1.52 2.95 16.82
C HIS A 78 1.05 1.52 17.05
N LYS A 79 -0.21 1.36 17.47
CA LYS A 79 -0.85 0.05 17.63
C LYS A 79 -1.46 -0.39 16.29
N GLU A 80 -0.67 -1.07 15.48
CA GLU A 80 -1.12 -1.55 14.17
C GLU A 80 -2.31 -2.51 14.25
N SER A 81 -3.17 -2.44 13.26
CA SER A 81 -4.25 -3.40 12.99
C SER A 81 -5.27 -3.61 14.13
N GLN A 82 -5.36 -2.71 15.11
CA GLN A 82 -6.36 -2.85 16.18
C GLN A 82 -7.79 -2.70 15.66
N SER A 83 -8.00 -1.83 14.67
CA SER A 83 -9.32 -1.59 14.09
C SER A 83 -9.74 -2.61 13.03
N THR A 84 -8.78 -3.22 12.34
CA THR A 84 -9.08 -4.09 11.18
C THR A 84 -8.70 -5.55 11.37
N GLY A 85 -7.81 -5.85 12.35
CA GLY A 85 -7.21 -7.18 12.55
C GLY A 85 -6.22 -7.56 11.45
N GLN A 86 -5.14 -8.28 11.81
CA GLN A 86 -4.07 -8.64 10.85
C GLN A 86 -4.52 -9.56 9.72
N SER A 87 -5.53 -10.41 9.96
CA SER A 87 -6.06 -11.38 8.99
C SER A 87 -7.55 -11.19 8.73
N SER A 88 -8.02 -9.94 8.65
CA SER A 88 -9.43 -9.67 8.42
C SER A 88 -9.81 -9.71 6.93
N PRO A 89 -11.06 -10.12 6.60
CA PRO A 89 -11.57 -10.03 5.24
C PRO A 89 -11.55 -8.61 4.67
N LEU A 90 -11.77 -7.59 5.51
CA LEU A 90 -11.72 -6.19 5.13
C LEU A 90 -10.32 -5.79 4.64
N ARG A 91 -9.29 -6.13 5.43
CA ARG A 91 -7.90 -5.90 5.04
C ARG A 91 -7.56 -6.62 3.74
N THR A 92 -7.91 -7.88 3.63
CA THR A 92 -7.64 -8.71 2.45
C THR A 92 -8.29 -8.14 1.20
N TYR A 93 -9.53 -7.67 1.30
CA TYR A 93 -10.26 -7.00 0.22
C TYR A 93 -9.52 -5.75 -0.27
N TYR A 94 -9.22 -4.80 0.62
CA TYR A 94 -8.56 -3.56 0.24
C TYR A 94 -7.13 -3.77 -0.22
N MET A 95 -6.36 -4.65 0.41
CA MET A 95 -5.01 -4.99 -0.03
C MET A 95 -4.99 -5.58 -1.44
N THR A 96 -5.97 -6.38 -1.82
CA THR A 96 -6.09 -6.95 -3.17
C THR A 96 -6.47 -5.87 -4.18
N ARG A 97 -7.57 -5.14 -3.94
CA ARG A 97 -8.05 -4.06 -4.82
C ARG A 97 -6.99 -2.99 -5.01
N ASN A 98 -6.45 -2.50 -3.92
CA ASN A 98 -5.59 -1.33 -3.91
C ASN A 98 -4.19 -1.60 -4.49
N ARG A 99 -3.68 -2.84 -4.39
CA ARG A 99 -2.46 -3.22 -5.11
C ARG A 99 -2.62 -3.09 -6.61
N MET A 100 -3.76 -3.50 -7.16
CA MET A 100 -4.06 -3.36 -8.59
C MET A 100 -4.27 -1.90 -8.97
N LEU A 101 -4.99 -1.13 -8.16
CA LEU A 101 -5.20 0.29 -8.33
C LEU A 101 -3.87 1.06 -8.31
N PHE A 102 -2.97 0.73 -7.39
CA PHE A 102 -1.64 1.32 -7.31
C PHE A 102 -0.82 1.03 -8.58
N ALA A 103 -0.84 -0.21 -9.06
CA ALA A 103 -0.18 -0.58 -10.31
C ALA A 103 -0.73 0.22 -11.50
N GLN A 104 -2.05 0.38 -11.58
CA GLN A 104 -2.71 1.14 -12.64
C GLN A 104 -2.35 2.63 -12.61
N ARG A 105 -2.30 3.24 -11.42
CA ARG A 105 -2.03 4.67 -11.26
C ARG A 105 -0.54 5.02 -11.41
N ASN A 106 0.34 4.14 -10.95
CA ASN A 106 1.74 4.47 -10.75
C ASN A 106 2.70 3.83 -11.77
N LEU A 107 2.33 2.72 -12.39
CA LEU A 107 3.11 2.10 -13.45
C LEU A 107 2.64 2.55 -14.84
N ARG A 108 3.52 2.49 -15.82
CA ARG A 108 3.23 2.92 -17.20
C ARG A 108 3.65 1.83 -18.20
N GLY A 109 3.10 1.93 -19.41
CA GLY A 109 3.48 1.06 -20.52
C GLY A 109 3.41 -0.43 -20.17
N THR A 110 4.42 -1.15 -20.59
CA THR A 110 4.54 -2.61 -20.42
C THR A 110 4.59 -3.04 -18.95
N GLU A 111 5.23 -2.25 -18.07
CA GLU A 111 5.29 -2.57 -16.63
C GLU A 111 3.90 -2.64 -16.00
N ARG A 112 3.02 -1.70 -16.35
CA ARG A 112 1.64 -1.71 -15.87
C ARG A 112 0.89 -2.95 -16.35
N ILE A 113 0.99 -3.25 -17.64
CA ILE A 113 0.32 -4.41 -18.25
C ILE A 113 0.81 -5.70 -17.60
N LEU A 114 2.12 -5.91 -17.53
CA LEU A 114 2.70 -7.11 -16.94
C LEU A 114 2.36 -7.25 -15.45
N SER A 115 2.37 -6.13 -14.70
CA SER A 115 2.01 -6.15 -13.28
C SER A 115 0.55 -6.53 -13.08
N LEU A 116 -0.38 -5.98 -13.86
CA LEU A 116 -1.79 -6.33 -13.77
C LEU A 116 -2.05 -7.76 -14.22
N LEU A 117 -1.47 -8.21 -15.34
CA LEU A 117 -1.55 -9.60 -15.78
C LEU A 117 -1.04 -10.56 -14.71
N TYR A 118 0.13 -10.31 -14.13
CA TYR A 118 0.68 -11.14 -13.06
C TYR A 118 -0.25 -11.21 -11.85
N GLN A 119 -0.87 -10.11 -11.48
CA GLN A 119 -1.82 -10.09 -10.36
C GLN A 119 -3.07 -10.93 -10.68
N TRP A 120 -3.63 -10.79 -11.89
CA TRP A 120 -4.82 -11.52 -12.30
C TRP A 120 -4.58 -13.00 -12.53
N THR A 121 -3.48 -13.37 -13.18
CA THR A 121 -3.23 -14.76 -13.60
C THR A 121 -2.52 -15.59 -12.52
N PHE A 122 -1.79 -14.95 -11.62
CA PHE A 122 -0.99 -15.66 -10.61
C PHE A 122 -1.37 -15.29 -9.18
N VAL A 123 -1.34 -14.00 -8.81
CA VAL A 123 -1.47 -13.60 -7.40
C VAL A 123 -2.88 -13.87 -6.88
N VAL A 124 -3.92 -13.44 -7.59
CA VAL A 124 -5.32 -13.63 -7.20
C VAL A 124 -5.68 -15.11 -7.15
N PRO A 125 -5.47 -15.94 -8.19
CA PRO A 125 -5.79 -17.36 -8.14
C PRO A 125 -5.01 -18.11 -7.06
N LYS A 126 -3.69 -17.90 -6.97
CA LYS A 126 -2.84 -18.54 -5.97
C LYS A 126 -3.32 -18.26 -4.54
N ASN A 127 -3.56 -16.99 -4.20
CA ASN A 127 -3.97 -16.63 -2.85
C ASN A 127 -5.39 -17.12 -2.55
N THR A 128 -6.31 -17.05 -3.50
CA THR A 128 -7.66 -17.58 -3.36
C THR A 128 -7.62 -19.09 -3.07
N LEU A 129 -6.84 -19.84 -3.87
CA LEU A 129 -6.68 -21.27 -3.68
C LEU A 129 -6.05 -21.61 -2.32
N LEU A 130 -5.01 -20.88 -1.93
CA LEU A 130 -4.32 -21.08 -0.65
C LEU A 130 -5.27 -20.94 0.53
N HIS A 131 -6.08 -19.85 0.55
CA HIS A 131 -7.07 -19.64 1.61
C HIS A 131 -8.21 -20.64 1.53
N ALA A 132 -8.62 -21.09 0.34
CA ALA A 132 -9.62 -22.14 0.20
C ALA A 132 -9.14 -23.49 0.77
N ILE A 133 -7.89 -23.89 0.48
CA ILE A 133 -7.27 -25.12 1.02
C ILE A 133 -7.20 -25.05 2.56
N ARG A 134 -6.91 -23.87 3.11
CA ARG A 134 -6.91 -23.62 4.57
C ARG A 134 -8.30 -23.49 5.18
N LYS A 135 -9.37 -23.66 4.38
CA LYS A 135 -10.78 -23.48 4.77
C LYS A 135 -11.11 -22.06 5.27
N GLU A 136 -10.32 -21.07 4.89
CA GLU A 136 -10.49 -19.66 5.22
C GLU A 136 -11.37 -18.96 4.15
N TRP A 137 -12.58 -19.45 3.97
CA TRP A 137 -13.51 -19.05 2.88
C TRP A 137 -13.80 -17.56 2.83
N LYS A 138 -13.87 -16.90 4.03
CA LYS A 138 -14.09 -15.45 4.11
C LYS A 138 -12.93 -14.65 3.48
N LEU A 139 -11.70 -15.13 3.63
CA LEU A 139 -10.51 -14.49 3.04
C LEU A 139 -10.44 -14.76 1.54
N ALA A 140 -10.68 -16.00 1.10
CA ALA A 140 -10.75 -16.35 -0.31
C ALA A 140 -11.81 -15.50 -1.06
N HIS A 141 -13.00 -15.36 -0.48
CA HIS A 141 -14.07 -14.52 -1.03
C HIS A 141 -13.68 -13.02 -1.04
N ALA A 142 -12.99 -12.54 -0.01
CA ALA A 142 -12.53 -11.16 0.05
C ALA A 142 -11.52 -10.83 -1.07
N ILE A 143 -10.62 -11.78 -1.42
CA ILE A 143 -9.70 -11.62 -2.55
C ILE A 143 -10.46 -11.45 -3.85
N LEU A 144 -11.42 -12.34 -4.14
CA LEU A 144 -12.21 -12.29 -5.37
C LEU A 144 -13.03 -11.00 -5.46
N ARG A 145 -13.66 -10.60 -4.36
CA ARG A 145 -14.40 -9.32 -4.29
C ARG A 145 -13.48 -8.12 -4.49
N GLY A 146 -12.29 -8.11 -3.91
CA GLY A 146 -11.33 -7.03 -4.09
C GLY A 146 -10.85 -6.91 -5.54
N ALA A 147 -10.54 -8.05 -6.17
CA ALA A 147 -10.18 -8.09 -7.58
C ALA A 147 -11.34 -7.64 -8.49
N TYR A 148 -12.57 -8.07 -8.24
CA TYR A 148 -13.74 -7.62 -8.97
C TYR A 148 -14.00 -6.12 -8.80
N ALA A 149 -13.90 -5.61 -7.56
CA ALA A 149 -14.09 -4.19 -7.29
C ALA A 149 -13.06 -3.29 -7.99
N PHE A 150 -11.85 -3.78 -8.23
CA PHE A 150 -10.89 -3.06 -9.05
C PHE A 150 -11.43 -2.81 -10.47
N ILE A 151 -12.04 -3.80 -11.12
CA ILE A 151 -12.60 -3.64 -12.47
C ILE A 151 -13.78 -2.65 -12.46
N THR A 152 -14.70 -2.82 -11.53
CA THR A 152 -15.94 -2.03 -11.48
C THR A 152 -15.70 -0.57 -11.09
N HIS A 153 -14.76 -0.30 -10.19
CA HIS A 153 -14.43 1.08 -9.78
C HIS A 153 -13.54 1.82 -10.78
N THR A 154 -12.70 1.11 -11.53
CA THR A 154 -11.88 1.75 -12.57
C THR A 154 -12.67 2.11 -13.82
N SER A 155 -13.86 1.54 -13.99
CA SER A 155 -14.79 1.91 -15.08
C SER A 155 -15.47 3.27 -14.86
N HIS A 156 -15.38 3.85 -13.67
CA HIS A 156 -16.06 5.09 -13.27
C HIS A 156 -15.10 6.25 -12.93
N THR A 157 -13.81 6.10 -13.14
CA THR A 157 -12.88 7.24 -13.04
C THR A 157 -12.74 7.87 -14.41
N PRO A 158 -13.12 9.15 -14.58
CA PRO A 158 -12.98 9.89 -15.84
C PRO A 158 -11.52 10.06 -16.24
#